data_301eb054291002078ecd907a5b710e24
#
_entry.id   301eb054291002078ecd907a5b710e24
#
_cell.length_a   1.000
_cell.length_b   1.000
_cell.length_c   1.000
_cell.angle_alpha   90.00
_cell.angle_beta   90.00
_cell.angle_gamma   90.00
#
_symmetry.space_group_name_H-M   'P 1'
#
loop_
_entity.id
_entity.type
_entity.pdbx_description
1 polymer ?
#
loop_
_entity_poly.entity_id
_entity_poly.type
_entity_poly.pdbx_seq_one_letter_code
_entity_poly.pdbx_strand_id
1 'polypeptide(L)'
;DPLIGRPVTVFTGLAVFWAAAGYFLKLDGVVSASLMTGLLDPIPLVYRSVNFLLLPFADSSFHLTSSAQRHYEGAWLTASVFFAALFLNLAIPRFYCRFVCPLGALLGVLGRYALWRIGKKTAECSQCSLCDSRCEGACHPAGRIRIPECVLCMNCLYTCNDELIGYNTFRSASGEIVSPDLSRRGFVAAAVCGIAAIPMLRIDGRLGQNFDPALIRPPGSLPESEFLDRCIKCGQCARVCPTNVIQPDITRAGIEGLWTPALNMRTGSSGCQMNCTACSHICPTAAIRPISLEEKLGRGAFEKAGPIRIGTAFVDRSRCLPWAMDKPCIVCQENCPVSPKAIFVKESFATVRGGNLSRAKISGATVLLSDPVLQPDRLGTGDFYVMVEGGAVSARTRILSNSQNSILLASQVAPELNTSDLKKIELQVRLQTPQVDPERCTGCGICEHECPVSGLRAIRVSAEGESRQRKHSFLLKSA
;
A
#
# COMPACT_ATOMS: atom_id res chain seq x y z
N ASP A 1 12.05 8.29 -40.10
CA ASP A 1 13.14 8.80 -39.26
C ASP A 1 13.82 7.63 -38.53
N PRO A 2 15.07 7.28 -38.84
CA PRO A 2 15.74 6.11 -38.27
C PRO A 2 16.00 6.21 -36.75
N LEU A 3 15.81 7.41 -36.18
CA LEU A 3 16.01 7.64 -34.73
C LEU A 3 14.84 7.18 -33.87
N ILE A 4 13.63 7.09 -34.41
CA ILE A 4 12.41 6.77 -33.66
C ILE A 4 12.25 5.24 -33.47
N GLY A 5 12.85 4.41 -34.33
CA GLY A 5 12.76 2.94 -34.21
C GLY A 5 13.73 2.31 -33.19
N ARG A 6 14.78 3.02 -32.76
CA ARG A 6 15.85 2.47 -31.91
C ARG A 6 15.45 2.18 -30.45
N PRO A 7 14.67 3.01 -29.76
CA PRO A 7 14.25 2.69 -28.40
C PRO A 7 13.33 1.46 -28.31
N VAL A 8 12.49 1.24 -29.32
CA VAL A 8 11.57 0.08 -29.36
C VAL A 8 12.34 -1.23 -29.44
N THR A 9 13.40 -1.29 -30.27
CA THR A 9 14.22 -2.49 -30.38
C THR A 9 14.95 -2.84 -29.09
N VAL A 10 15.33 -1.83 -28.29
CA VAL A 10 15.97 -2.04 -26.98
C VAL A 10 14.97 -2.58 -25.96
N PHE A 11 13.80 -1.96 -25.85
CA PHE A 11 12.76 -2.41 -24.91
C PHE A 11 12.17 -3.78 -25.26
N THR A 12 11.96 -4.06 -26.54
CA THR A 12 11.42 -5.34 -27.02
C THR A 12 12.41 -6.47 -26.83
N GLY A 13 13.68 -6.23 -27.15
CA GLY A 13 14.77 -7.20 -26.89
C GLY A 13 14.87 -7.53 -25.40
N LEU A 14 14.72 -6.52 -24.54
CA LEU A 14 14.71 -6.67 -23.08
C LEU A 14 13.58 -7.59 -22.60
N ALA A 15 12.34 -7.36 -22.99
CA ALA A 15 11.19 -8.13 -22.51
C ALA A 15 11.25 -9.60 -22.98
N VAL A 16 11.64 -9.83 -24.25
CA VAL A 16 11.74 -11.19 -24.80
C VAL A 16 12.95 -11.94 -24.24
N PHE A 17 14.09 -11.27 -24.10
CA PHE A 17 15.30 -11.86 -23.49
C PHE A 17 15.04 -12.27 -22.03
N TRP A 18 14.31 -11.45 -21.27
CA TRP A 18 13.97 -11.74 -19.88
C TRP A 18 13.01 -12.91 -19.73
N ALA A 19 11.99 -12.97 -20.58
CA ALA A 19 11.05 -14.10 -20.57
C ALA A 19 11.77 -15.41 -20.94
N ALA A 20 12.64 -15.37 -21.95
CA ALA A 20 13.40 -16.54 -22.38
C ALA A 20 14.49 -16.92 -21.37
N ALA A 21 15.26 -15.97 -20.84
CA ALA A 21 16.32 -16.25 -19.88
C ALA A 21 15.77 -16.79 -18.55
N GLY A 22 14.63 -16.25 -18.06
CA GLY A 22 13.96 -16.78 -16.87
C GLY A 22 13.49 -18.21 -17.04
N TYR A 23 12.95 -18.54 -18.21
CA TYR A 23 12.43 -19.87 -18.52
C TYR A 23 13.56 -20.89 -18.72
N PHE A 24 14.62 -20.57 -19.50
CA PHE A 24 15.67 -21.50 -19.86
C PHE A 24 16.74 -21.69 -18.81
N LEU A 25 17.07 -20.66 -18.03
CA LEU A 25 18.21 -20.71 -17.11
C LEU A 25 17.83 -21.15 -15.70
N LYS A 26 16.53 -21.32 -15.38
CA LYS A 26 16.03 -21.67 -14.02
C LYS A 26 16.76 -20.91 -12.91
N LEU A 27 17.13 -19.66 -13.18
CA LEU A 27 17.79 -18.79 -12.23
C LEU A 27 16.75 -18.23 -11.25
N ASP A 28 16.13 -19.12 -10.47
CA ASP A 28 15.03 -18.85 -9.56
C ASP A 28 15.34 -17.75 -8.51
N GLY A 29 16.60 -17.40 -8.33
CA GLY A 29 17.02 -16.34 -7.41
C GLY A 29 17.30 -14.99 -8.06
N VAL A 30 17.67 -14.95 -9.35
CA VAL A 30 18.13 -13.73 -10.03
C VAL A 30 17.17 -13.29 -11.13
N VAL A 31 16.51 -14.24 -11.76
CA VAL A 31 15.59 -14.00 -12.90
C VAL A 31 14.26 -14.70 -12.60
N SER A 32 13.63 -14.37 -11.50
CA SER A 32 12.21 -14.73 -11.41
C SER A 32 11.46 -13.87 -12.42
N ALA A 33 10.60 -14.53 -13.17
CA ALA A 33 9.83 -13.97 -14.27
C ALA A 33 8.71 -13.03 -13.86
N SER A 34 8.91 -12.20 -12.85
CA SER A 34 8.11 -11.01 -12.69
C SER A 34 8.45 -10.12 -13.87
N LEU A 35 7.76 -10.34 -14.96
CA LEU A 35 7.87 -9.61 -16.22
C LEU A 35 7.52 -8.12 -16.08
N MET A 36 7.35 -7.60 -14.85
CA MET A 36 6.79 -6.28 -14.60
C MET A 36 5.51 -6.00 -15.42
N THR A 37 4.83 -7.07 -15.84
CA THR A 37 3.66 -7.01 -16.69
C THR A 37 2.63 -6.05 -16.13
N GLY A 38 2.39 -6.10 -14.81
CA GLY A 38 1.48 -5.19 -14.15
C GLY A 38 1.91 -3.72 -14.15
N LEU A 39 3.17 -3.39 -14.45
CA LEU A 39 3.64 -2.00 -14.50
C LEU A 39 3.37 -1.36 -15.87
N LEU A 40 3.74 -2.04 -16.95
CA LEU A 40 3.73 -1.52 -18.33
C LEU A 40 2.66 -2.18 -19.21
N ASP A 41 1.91 -3.16 -18.72
CA ASP A 41 0.81 -3.76 -19.46
C ASP A 41 -0.38 -2.78 -19.53
N PRO A 42 -0.99 -2.57 -20.70
CA PRO A 42 -2.11 -1.65 -20.86
C PRO A 42 -3.35 -2.06 -20.06
N ILE A 43 -3.62 -3.35 -19.87
CA ILE A 43 -4.81 -3.83 -19.15
C ILE A 43 -4.72 -3.42 -17.66
N PRO A 44 -3.69 -3.79 -16.89
CA PRO A 44 -3.51 -3.30 -15.52
C PRO A 44 -3.42 -1.77 -15.41
N LEU A 45 -2.82 -1.09 -16.39
CA LEU A 45 -2.76 0.38 -16.40
C LEU A 45 -4.15 0.99 -16.45
N VAL A 46 -5.02 0.53 -17.36
CA VAL A 46 -6.40 1.01 -17.48
C VAL A 46 -7.19 0.69 -16.21
N TYR A 47 -7.14 -0.56 -15.73
CA TYR A 47 -7.84 -0.95 -14.49
C TYR A 47 -7.41 -0.09 -13.30
N ARG A 48 -6.13 0.12 -13.13
CA ARG A 48 -5.58 0.95 -12.05
C ARG A 48 -6.02 2.40 -12.18
N SER A 49 -6.01 2.95 -13.40
CA SER A 49 -6.44 4.33 -13.64
C SER A 49 -7.93 4.52 -13.38
N VAL A 50 -8.76 3.55 -13.78
CA VAL A 50 -10.18 3.55 -13.46
C VAL A 50 -10.40 3.45 -11.95
N ASN A 51 -9.74 2.52 -11.26
CA ASN A 51 -9.95 2.26 -9.83
C ASN A 51 -9.45 3.39 -8.93
N PHE A 52 -8.31 4.02 -9.26
CA PHE A 52 -7.68 5.00 -8.38
C PHE A 52 -7.98 6.45 -8.76
N LEU A 53 -8.43 6.72 -9.99
CA LEU A 53 -8.68 8.06 -10.47
C LEU A 53 -10.14 8.28 -10.87
N LEU A 54 -10.63 7.54 -11.87
CA LEU A 54 -11.94 7.83 -12.46
C LEU A 54 -13.11 7.53 -11.52
N LEU A 55 -13.10 6.34 -10.89
CA LEU A 55 -14.18 5.97 -9.97
C LEU A 55 -14.20 6.81 -8.69
N PRO A 56 -13.08 7.11 -8.00
CA PRO A 56 -13.10 8.01 -6.86
C PRO A 56 -13.58 9.42 -7.22
N PHE A 57 -13.21 9.93 -8.38
CA PHE A 57 -13.71 11.21 -8.88
C PHE A 57 -15.22 11.18 -9.13
N ALA A 58 -15.71 10.14 -9.81
CA ALA A 58 -17.13 9.95 -10.06
C ALA A 58 -17.92 9.74 -8.75
N ASP A 59 -17.39 8.98 -7.79
CA ASP A 59 -18.03 8.76 -6.48
C ASP A 59 -18.07 10.06 -5.65
N SER A 60 -17.02 10.89 -5.71
CA SER A 60 -17.02 12.18 -5.00
C SER A 60 -18.02 13.17 -5.56
N SER A 61 -18.31 13.11 -6.87
CA SER A 61 -19.19 14.05 -7.56
C SER A 61 -20.63 13.55 -7.67
N PHE A 62 -20.83 12.25 -7.88
CA PHE A 62 -22.13 11.67 -8.27
C PHE A 62 -22.57 10.49 -7.39
N HIS A 63 -21.76 10.04 -6.43
CA HIS A 63 -22.03 8.86 -5.57
C HIS A 63 -22.44 7.60 -6.35
N LEU A 64 -21.83 7.36 -7.51
CA LEU A 64 -22.25 6.31 -8.47
C LEU A 64 -22.07 4.89 -7.93
N THR A 65 -20.97 4.61 -7.22
CA THR A 65 -20.64 3.23 -6.78
C THR A 65 -20.40 3.14 -5.27
N SER A 66 -20.19 4.24 -4.58
CA SER A 66 -19.92 4.28 -3.14
C SER A 66 -20.35 5.61 -2.54
N SER A 67 -21.04 5.56 -1.41
CA SER A 67 -21.35 6.74 -0.60
C SER A 67 -20.15 7.27 0.19
N ALA A 68 -19.11 6.44 0.39
CA ALA A 68 -17.91 6.83 1.09
C ALA A 68 -16.89 7.42 0.12
N GLN A 69 -16.38 8.61 0.44
CA GLN A 69 -15.27 9.20 -0.31
C GLN A 69 -14.02 8.35 -0.14
N ARG A 70 -13.45 7.91 -1.26
CA ARG A 70 -12.23 7.12 -1.29
C ARG A 70 -11.09 7.97 -1.76
N HIS A 71 -10.00 7.93 -1.02
CA HIS A 71 -8.76 8.61 -1.39
C HIS A 71 -7.64 7.58 -1.52
N TYR A 72 -6.83 7.71 -2.57
CA TYR A 72 -5.70 6.83 -2.81
C TYR A 72 -4.40 7.64 -2.86
N GLU A 73 -3.41 7.20 -2.08
CA GLU A 73 -2.08 7.78 -2.09
C GLU A 73 -1.43 7.57 -3.45
N GLY A 74 -0.80 8.63 -3.99
CA GLY A 74 -0.15 8.54 -5.30
C GLY A 74 -1.06 8.35 -6.51
N ALA A 75 -2.36 8.59 -6.38
CA ALA A 75 -3.28 8.60 -7.53
C ALA A 75 -2.80 9.55 -8.65
N TRP A 76 -2.16 10.67 -8.28
CA TRP A 76 -1.57 11.62 -9.21
C TRP A 76 -0.50 11.00 -10.13
N LEU A 77 0.33 10.07 -9.61
CA LEU A 77 1.33 9.37 -10.40
C LEU A 77 0.67 8.45 -11.44
N THR A 78 -0.36 7.72 -11.02
CA THR A 78 -1.17 6.89 -11.93
C THR A 78 -1.85 7.75 -13.00
N ALA A 79 -2.41 8.89 -12.59
CA ALA A 79 -3.03 9.87 -13.49
C ALA A 79 -2.01 10.40 -14.52
N SER A 80 -0.84 10.81 -14.07
CA SER A 80 0.22 11.35 -14.95
C SER A 80 0.64 10.34 -16.01
N VAL A 81 0.86 9.08 -15.62
CA VAL A 81 1.22 8.01 -16.58
C VAL A 81 0.09 7.74 -17.56
N PHE A 82 -1.16 7.71 -17.09
CA PHE A 82 -2.32 7.46 -17.93
C PHE A 82 -2.55 8.57 -18.93
N PHE A 83 -2.57 9.83 -18.49
CA PHE A 83 -2.76 10.96 -19.39
C PHE A 83 -1.58 11.15 -20.34
N ALA A 84 -0.34 10.93 -19.90
CA ALA A 84 0.81 10.94 -20.79
C ALA A 84 0.66 9.89 -21.91
N ALA A 85 0.22 8.67 -21.58
CA ALA A 85 -0.06 7.64 -22.58
C ALA A 85 -1.15 8.07 -23.57
N LEU A 86 -2.24 8.70 -23.09
CA LEU A 86 -3.33 9.20 -23.93
C LEU A 86 -2.84 10.31 -24.86
N PHE A 87 -2.18 11.34 -24.35
CA PHE A 87 -1.71 12.48 -25.15
C PHE A 87 -0.67 12.06 -26.19
N LEU A 88 0.25 11.18 -25.81
CA LEU A 88 1.23 10.64 -26.77
C LEU A 88 0.57 9.77 -27.85
N ASN A 89 -0.51 9.05 -27.53
CA ASN A 89 -1.29 8.33 -28.54
C ASN A 89 -2.03 9.25 -29.50
N LEU A 90 -2.42 10.47 -29.08
CA LEU A 90 -3.00 11.47 -29.98
C LEU A 90 -1.96 12.06 -30.95
N ALA A 91 -0.72 12.25 -30.49
CA ALA A 91 0.37 12.79 -31.30
C ALA A 91 0.96 11.75 -32.26
N ILE A 92 1.13 10.51 -31.79
CA ILE A 92 1.71 9.40 -32.56
C ILE A 92 0.76 8.21 -32.48
N PRO A 93 0.21 7.73 -33.58
CA PRO A 93 -0.74 6.63 -33.58
C PRO A 93 -0.17 5.38 -32.86
N ARG A 94 -0.91 4.92 -31.87
CA ARG A 94 -0.57 3.74 -31.04
C ARG A 94 0.78 3.85 -30.34
N PHE A 95 1.18 5.07 -29.90
CA PHE A 95 2.46 5.30 -29.22
C PHE A 95 2.73 4.28 -28.12
N TYR A 96 1.77 4.10 -27.21
CA TYR A 96 1.94 3.19 -26.06
C TYR A 96 2.22 1.75 -26.51
N CYS A 97 1.43 1.23 -27.46
CA CYS A 97 1.57 -0.14 -27.95
C CYS A 97 2.87 -0.36 -28.74
N ARG A 98 3.38 0.67 -29.41
CA ARG A 98 4.59 0.59 -30.24
C ARG A 98 5.88 0.79 -29.47
N PHE A 99 5.86 1.63 -28.42
CA PHE A 99 7.08 2.08 -27.74
C PHE A 99 7.20 1.67 -26.28
N VAL A 100 6.10 1.37 -25.61
CA VAL A 100 6.10 1.10 -24.15
C VAL A 100 5.60 -0.30 -23.82
N CYS A 101 4.60 -0.80 -24.53
CA CYS A 101 3.89 -2.04 -24.18
C CYS A 101 4.74 -3.29 -24.45
N PRO A 102 5.06 -4.12 -23.43
CA PRO A 102 5.79 -5.39 -23.62
C PRO A 102 5.04 -6.39 -24.51
N LEU A 103 3.71 -6.42 -24.40
CA LEU A 103 2.87 -7.29 -25.23
C LEU A 103 2.92 -6.86 -26.71
N GLY A 104 2.86 -5.55 -26.98
CA GLY A 104 3.02 -5.01 -28.33
C GLY A 104 4.37 -5.38 -28.94
N ALA A 105 5.40 -5.38 -28.13
CA ALA A 105 6.75 -5.81 -28.49
C ALA A 105 6.80 -7.30 -28.87
N LEU A 106 6.23 -8.18 -28.04
CA LEU A 106 6.17 -9.61 -28.29
C LEU A 106 5.40 -9.92 -29.60
N LEU A 107 4.22 -9.29 -29.74
CA LEU A 107 3.42 -9.44 -30.94
C LEU A 107 4.13 -8.92 -32.19
N GLY A 108 4.90 -7.84 -32.08
CA GLY A 108 5.74 -7.32 -33.16
C GLY A 108 6.82 -8.31 -33.59
N VAL A 109 7.49 -9.00 -32.65
CA VAL A 109 8.46 -10.06 -32.96
C VAL A 109 7.78 -11.24 -33.63
N LEU A 110 6.66 -11.71 -33.11
CA LEU A 110 5.88 -12.80 -33.73
C LEU A 110 5.35 -12.39 -35.11
N GLY A 111 4.88 -11.16 -35.25
CA GLY A 111 4.37 -10.61 -36.51
C GLY A 111 5.42 -10.61 -37.64
N ARG A 112 6.72 -10.51 -37.28
CA ARG A 112 7.82 -10.63 -38.27
C ARG A 112 7.80 -11.96 -39.02
N TYR A 113 7.35 -13.01 -38.37
CA TYR A 113 7.31 -14.37 -38.92
C TYR A 113 5.91 -14.74 -39.41
N ALA A 114 4.99 -13.79 -39.49
CA ALA A 114 3.62 -14.04 -39.95
C ALA A 114 3.63 -14.63 -41.36
N LEU A 115 2.93 -15.77 -41.54
CA LEU A 115 2.74 -16.40 -42.83
C LEU A 115 1.74 -15.61 -43.68
N TRP A 116 0.67 -15.18 -43.07
CA TRP A 116 -0.37 -14.35 -43.69
C TRP A 116 -0.12 -12.88 -43.36
N ARG A 117 -0.08 -12.04 -44.38
CA ARG A 117 0.27 -10.62 -44.25
C ARG A 117 -0.49 -9.74 -45.25
N ILE A 118 -0.60 -8.47 -44.93
CA ILE A 118 -1.09 -7.47 -45.82
C ILE A 118 0.09 -7.01 -46.73
N GLY A 119 -0.12 -6.97 -48.02
CA GLY A 119 0.90 -6.54 -48.96
C GLY A 119 0.32 -6.05 -50.27
N LYS A 120 1.13 -5.27 -51.03
CA LYS A 120 0.80 -4.89 -52.38
C LYS A 120 1.10 -6.05 -53.34
N LYS A 121 0.20 -6.25 -54.29
CA LYS A 121 0.36 -7.24 -55.38
C LYS A 121 1.38 -6.75 -56.43
N THR A 122 1.39 -5.44 -56.73
CA THR A 122 2.28 -4.79 -57.69
C THR A 122 2.96 -3.59 -57.06
N ALA A 123 4.12 -3.19 -57.58
CA ALA A 123 4.85 -1.99 -57.11
C ALA A 123 4.19 -0.67 -57.55
N GLU A 124 3.47 -0.72 -58.65
CA GLU A 124 2.78 0.46 -59.22
C GLU A 124 1.58 0.85 -58.33
N CYS A 125 1.53 2.10 -57.93
CA CYS A 125 0.50 2.66 -57.06
C CYS A 125 0.29 4.12 -57.36
N SER A 126 -0.97 4.58 -57.41
CA SER A 126 -1.37 5.98 -57.63
C SER A 126 -0.92 6.93 -56.51
N GLN A 127 -0.33 6.44 -55.43
CA GLN A 127 0.16 7.19 -54.26
C GLN A 127 -0.89 8.12 -53.63
N CYS A 128 -2.18 7.76 -53.72
CA CYS A 128 -3.28 8.57 -53.19
C CYS A 128 -3.30 8.61 -51.64
N SER A 129 -2.49 7.79 -50.93
CA SER A 129 -2.33 7.72 -49.46
C SER A 129 -3.61 7.41 -48.66
N LEU A 130 -4.71 7.05 -49.30
CA LEU A 130 -5.98 6.73 -48.62
C LEU A 130 -5.85 5.53 -47.67
N CYS A 131 -5.08 4.51 -48.08
CA CYS A 131 -4.81 3.35 -47.26
C CYS A 131 -3.99 3.68 -46.00
N ASP A 132 -3.08 4.67 -46.06
CA ASP A 132 -2.32 5.14 -44.90
C ASP A 132 -3.20 5.94 -43.93
N SER A 133 -4.08 6.82 -44.46
CA SER A 133 -4.98 7.62 -43.60
C SER A 133 -6.01 6.78 -42.83
N ARG A 134 -6.35 5.61 -43.36
CA ARG A 134 -7.27 4.65 -42.72
C ARG A 134 -6.57 3.53 -41.96
N CYS A 135 -5.23 3.58 -41.88
CA CYS A 135 -4.45 2.54 -41.21
C CYS A 135 -4.40 2.75 -39.69
N GLU A 136 -5.08 1.92 -38.94
CA GLU A 136 -5.04 1.94 -37.46
C GLU A 136 -3.69 1.50 -36.91
N GLY A 137 -2.95 0.63 -37.61
CA GLY A 137 -1.68 0.05 -37.21
C GLY A 137 -0.48 0.99 -37.38
N ALA A 138 -0.60 2.08 -38.15
CA ALA A 138 0.51 2.92 -38.59
C ALA A 138 1.60 2.15 -39.36
N CYS A 139 1.20 1.09 -40.09
CA CYS A 139 2.12 0.21 -40.81
C CYS A 139 2.48 0.69 -42.22
N HIS A 140 2.02 1.88 -42.69
CA HIS A 140 2.30 2.50 -43.98
C HIS A 140 2.05 1.59 -45.20
N PRO A 141 0.81 1.17 -45.43
CA PRO A 141 0.49 0.30 -46.56
C PRO A 141 0.70 0.96 -47.94
N ALA A 142 0.69 2.30 -48.03
CA ALA A 142 0.98 3.01 -49.27
C ALA A 142 2.46 2.90 -49.73
N GLY A 143 3.38 2.72 -48.79
CA GLY A 143 4.83 2.61 -49.03
C GLY A 143 5.38 1.22 -48.72
N ARG A 144 6.55 1.18 -48.07
CA ARG A 144 7.15 -0.05 -47.55
C ARG A 144 6.42 -0.42 -46.24
N ILE A 145 5.81 -1.59 -46.25
CA ILE A 145 4.93 -2.00 -45.13
C ILE A 145 5.75 -2.45 -43.93
N ARG A 146 5.39 -1.96 -42.74
CA ARG A 146 5.91 -2.40 -41.45
C ARG A 146 5.05 -3.55 -40.89
N ILE A 147 5.36 -4.77 -41.29
CA ILE A 147 4.56 -5.96 -40.91
C ILE A 147 4.39 -6.11 -39.40
N PRO A 148 5.43 -5.94 -38.56
CA PRO A 148 5.30 -6.05 -37.10
C PRO A 148 4.33 -5.04 -36.44
N GLU A 149 4.01 -3.96 -37.13
CA GLU A 149 3.08 -2.92 -36.66
C GLU A 149 1.65 -3.13 -37.20
N CYS A 150 1.46 -4.07 -38.13
CA CYS A 150 0.16 -4.37 -38.72
C CYS A 150 -0.73 -5.17 -37.74
N VAL A 151 -1.90 -4.63 -37.42
CA VAL A 151 -2.90 -5.30 -36.55
C VAL A 151 -3.96 -6.05 -37.32
N LEU A 152 -3.79 -6.23 -38.60
CA LEU A 152 -4.73 -6.94 -39.49
C LEU A 152 -6.16 -6.37 -39.40
N CYS A 153 -6.31 -5.03 -39.27
CA CYS A 153 -7.63 -4.37 -39.25
C CYS A 153 -8.35 -4.41 -40.60
N MET A 154 -7.65 -4.77 -41.67
CA MET A 154 -8.15 -4.91 -43.05
C MET A 154 -8.67 -3.63 -43.69
N ASN A 155 -8.66 -2.46 -43.00
CA ASN A 155 -9.18 -1.20 -43.55
C ASN A 155 -8.53 -0.79 -44.85
N CYS A 156 -7.23 -1.05 -45.01
CA CYS A 156 -6.50 -0.72 -46.23
C CYS A 156 -6.96 -1.53 -47.48
N LEU A 157 -7.51 -2.74 -47.27
CA LEU A 157 -8.06 -3.56 -48.38
C LEU A 157 -9.30 -2.92 -48.98
N TYR A 158 -10.21 -2.44 -48.12
CA TYR A 158 -11.46 -1.83 -48.54
C TYR A 158 -11.29 -0.38 -49.04
N THR A 159 -10.17 0.29 -48.65
CA THR A 159 -9.94 1.70 -49.02
C THR A 159 -9.12 1.84 -50.31
N CYS A 160 -8.49 0.79 -50.78
CA CYS A 160 -7.69 0.81 -51.97
C CYS A 160 -8.58 0.73 -53.22
N ASN A 161 -8.76 1.86 -53.93
CA ASN A 161 -9.59 1.91 -55.13
C ASN A 161 -9.06 1.05 -56.28
N ASP A 162 -7.73 0.85 -56.32
CA ASP A 162 -7.07 0.07 -57.37
C ASP A 162 -6.96 -1.41 -57.05
N GLU A 163 -7.54 -1.88 -55.92
CA GLU A 163 -7.50 -3.25 -55.38
C GLU A 163 -6.09 -3.88 -55.33
N LEU A 164 -5.06 -3.03 -55.23
CA LEU A 164 -3.66 -3.45 -55.22
C LEU A 164 -3.21 -4.08 -53.92
N ILE A 165 -3.92 -3.81 -52.83
CA ILE A 165 -3.61 -4.36 -51.51
C ILE A 165 -4.36 -5.67 -51.31
N GLY A 166 -3.65 -6.70 -50.87
CA GLY A 166 -4.23 -8.03 -50.63
C GLY A 166 -3.73 -8.65 -49.36
N TYR A 167 -4.51 -9.64 -48.87
CA TYR A 167 -4.12 -10.50 -47.75
C TYR A 167 -3.51 -11.79 -48.34
N ASN A 168 -2.20 -11.92 -48.23
CA ASN A 168 -1.40 -12.87 -49.00
C ASN A 168 -0.33 -13.54 -48.14
N THR A 169 0.25 -14.64 -48.65
CA THR A 169 1.41 -15.33 -48.02
C THR A 169 2.75 -14.85 -48.59
N PHE A 170 2.76 -14.06 -49.68
CA PHE A 170 3.97 -13.53 -50.27
C PHE A 170 4.28 -12.11 -49.77
N ARG A 171 5.52 -11.70 -49.94
CA ARG A 171 5.99 -10.38 -49.52
C ARG A 171 5.37 -9.28 -50.39
N SER A 172 5.18 -8.09 -49.79
CA SER A 172 4.70 -6.92 -50.50
C SER A 172 5.63 -6.53 -51.65
N ALA A 173 5.08 -6.30 -52.82
CA ALA A 173 5.85 -5.86 -54.00
C ALA A 173 6.54 -4.49 -53.79
N SER A 174 6.01 -3.60 -52.96
CA SER A 174 6.61 -2.33 -52.59
C SER A 174 7.72 -2.46 -51.53
N GLY A 175 8.01 -3.69 -51.07
CA GLY A 175 8.98 -3.98 -50.01
C GLY A 175 8.40 -3.94 -48.61
N GLU A 176 9.11 -4.54 -47.70
CA GLU A 176 8.76 -4.63 -46.26
C GLU A 176 9.89 -4.00 -45.41
N ILE A 177 9.49 -3.29 -44.35
CA ILE A 177 10.43 -2.84 -43.33
C ILE A 177 10.40 -3.88 -42.21
N VAL A 178 11.56 -4.48 -41.97
CA VAL A 178 11.74 -5.48 -40.92
C VAL A 178 12.12 -4.76 -39.62
N SER A 179 11.21 -4.76 -38.67
CA SER A 179 11.41 -4.25 -37.31
C SER A 179 10.90 -5.33 -36.34
N PRO A 180 11.50 -5.56 -35.18
CA PRO A 180 12.71 -4.94 -34.64
C PRO A 180 13.98 -5.36 -35.41
N ASP A 181 15.00 -4.52 -35.35
CA ASP A 181 16.32 -4.85 -35.92
C ASP A 181 16.99 -5.93 -35.07
N LEU A 182 16.98 -7.17 -35.57
CA LEU A 182 17.66 -8.30 -34.95
C LEU A 182 19.08 -8.47 -35.47
N SER A 183 19.70 -7.38 -35.99
CA SER A 183 21.13 -7.42 -36.29
C SER A 183 21.95 -7.78 -35.05
N ARG A 184 23.13 -8.39 -35.23
CA ARG A 184 24.00 -8.77 -34.12
C ARG A 184 24.28 -7.61 -33.16
N ARG A 185 24.45 -6.39 -33.68
CA ARG A 185 24.70 -5.18 -32.89
C ARG A 185 23.45 -4.76 -32.09
N GLY A 186 22.28 -4.76 -32.71
CA GLY A 186 21.02 -4.45 -32.03
C GLY A 186 20.67 -5.45 -30.94
N PHE A 187 20.90 -6.74 -31.20
CA PHE A 187 20.71 -7.80 -30.20
C PHE A 187 21.66 -7.66 -29.00
N VAL A 188 22.96 -7.46 -29.24
CA VAL A 188 23.96 -7.27 -28.17
C VAL A 188 23.64 -6.02 -27.35
N ALA A 189 23.32 -4.90 -28.00
CA ALA A 189 22.93 -3.67 -27.30
C ALA A 189 21.69 -3.88 -26.40
N ALA A 190 20.66 -4.54 -26.93
CA ALA A 190 19.45 -4.86 -26.17
C ALA A 190 19.74 -5.80 -24.98
N ALA A 191 20.57 -6.81 -25.16
CA ALA A 191 20.98 -7.73 -24.12
C ALA A 191 21.77 -7.02 -23.01
N VAL A 192 22.75 -6.18 -23.37
CA VAL A 192 23.55 -5.40 -22.40
C VAL A 192 22.66 -4.43 -21.61
N CYS A 193 21.80 -3.67 -22.29
CA CYS A 193 20.86 -2.78 -21.61
C CYS A 193 19.91 -3.56 -20.70
N GLY A 194 19.51 -4.78 -21.10
CA GLY A 194 18.71 -5.69 -20.29
C GLY A 194 19.37 -6.09 -19.00
N ILE A 195 20.56 -6.63 -19.13
CA ILE A 195 21.34 -7.05 -17.98
C ILE A 195 21.61 -5.89 -17.03
N ALA A 196 21.92 -4.70 -17.54
CA ALA A 196 22.15 -3.50 -16.74
C ALA A 196 20.88 -2.98 -16.05
N ALA A 197 19.71 -3.16 -16.65
CA ALA A 197 18.44 -2.72 -16.06
C ALA A 197 17.98 -3.57 -14.86
N ILE A 198 18.40 -4.84 -14.75
CA ILE A 198 17.99 -5.73 -13.66
C ILE A 198 18.36 -5.18 -12.28
N PRO A 199 19.64 -4.87 -11.99
CA PRO A 199 19.99 -4.35 -10.69
C PRO A 199 19.30 -3.00 -10.42
N MET A 200 19.15 -2.13 -11.44
CA MET A 200 18.46 -0.85 -11.24
C MET A 200 17.00 -1.02 -10.81
N LEU A 201 16.29 -2.02 -11.36
CA LEU A 201 14.88 -2.26 -11.05
C LEU A 201 14.67 -2.98 -9.71
N ARG A 202 15.72 -3.64 -9.18
CA ARG A 202 15.67 -4.49 -7.97
C ARG A 202 16.48 -3.97 -6.79
N ILE A 203 17.01 -2.75 -6.87
CA ILE A 203 17.90 -2.18 -5.84
C ILE A 203 17.27 -2.23 -4.45
N ASP A 204 15.97 -1.94 -4.31
CA ASP A 204 15.24 -1.96 -3.04
C ASP A 204 14.30 -3.18 -2.85
N GLY A 205 14.19 -4.05 -3.86
CA GLY A 205 13.37 -5.24 -3.82
C GLY A 205 14.15 -6.48 -3.35
N ARG A 206 14.12 -7.55 -4.16
CA ARG A 206 14.76 -8.84 -3.82
C ARG A 206 16.27 -8.79 -3.65
N LEU A 207 16.98 -7.94 -4.39
CA LEU A 207 18.43 -7.80 -4.27
C LEU A 207 18.87 -7.08 -3.00
N GLY A 208 18.08 -6.14 -2.54
CA GLY A 208 18.40 -5.37 -1.34
C GLY A 208 18.25 -6.15 -0.04
N GLN A 209 17.52 -7.26 -0.03
CA GLN A 209 17.10 -8.00 1.17
C GLN A 209 16.56 -7.11 2.30
N ASN A 210 16.31 -5.85 2.01
CA ASN A 210 15.83 -4.89 2.98
C ASN A 210 14.34 -5.12 3.23
N PHE A 211 14.07 -5.71 4.36
CA PHE A 211 12.72 -5.81 4.87
C PHE A 211 12.30 -4.45 5.43
N ASP A 212 11.29 -3.83 4.83
CA ASP A 212 10.64 -2.67 5.42
C ASP A 212 9.52 -3.13 6.37
N PRO A 213 9.69 -2.99 7.69
CA PRO A 213 8.68 -3.39 8.64
C PRO A 213 7.37 -2.58 8.54
N ALA A 214 7.39 -1.44 7.84
CA ALA A 214 6.19 -0.65 7.59
C ALA A 214 5.37 -1.13 6.38
N LEU A 215 5.90 -2.08 5.59
CA LEU A 215 5.21 -2.65 4.42
C LEU A 215 4.29 -3.79 4.85
N ILE A 216 3.07 -3.46 5.21
CA ILE A 216 2.06 -4.43 5.64
C ILE A 216 1.21 -4.82 4.44
N ARG A 217 1.12 -6.12 4.14
CA ARG A 217 0.32 -6.65 3.04
C ARG A 217 -1.09 -7.06 3.50
N PRO A 218 -2.09 -7.07 2.60
CA PRO A 218 -3.44 -7.55 2.91
C PRO A 218 -3.46 -9.00 3.41
N PRO A 219 -4.44 -9.38 4.25
CA PRO A 219 -4.57 -10.75 4.72
C PRO A 219 -4.77 -11.73 3.55
N GLY A 220 -4.10 -12.86 3.60
CA GLY A 220 -4.07 -13.86 2.53
C GLY A 220 -2.98 -13.62 1.47
N SER A 221 -2.20 -12.53 1.55
CA SER A 221 -1.06 -12.31 0.66
C SER A 221 -0.04 -13.44 0.77
N LEU A 222 0.51 -13.85 -0.38
CA LEU A 222 1.59 -14.82 -0.47
C LEU A 222 2.90 -14.24 0.12
N PRO A 223 3.93 -15.06 0.36
CA PRO A 223 5.27 -14.57 0.65
C PRO A 223 5.73 -13.53 -0.38
N GLU A 224 6.49 -12.52 0.04
CA GLU A 224 6.72 -11.31 -0.76
C GLU A 224 7.22 -11.62 -2.18
N SER A 225 8.11 -12.61 -2.33
CA SER A 225 8.62 -13.00 -3.64
C SER A 225 7.53 -13.51 -4.58
N GLU A 226 6.69 -14.44 -4.10
CA GLU A 226 5.59 -15.01 -4.89
C GLU A 226 4.47 -13.98 -5.09
N PHE A 227 4.25 -13.11 -4.10
CA PHE A 227 3.28 -12.03 -4.18
C PHE A 227 3.62 -11.06 -5.31
N LEU A 228 4.87 -10.61 -5.40
CA LEU A 228 5.33 -9.71 -6.45
C LEU A 228 5.28 -10.35 -7.83
N ASP A 229 5.56 -11.66 -7.93
CA ASP A 229 5.48 -12.41 -9.19
C ASP A 229 4.05 -12.50 -9.74
N ARG A 230 3.04 -12.60 -8.86
CA ARG A 230 1.66 -12.76 -9.25
C ARG A 230 0.85 -11.46 -9.30
N CYS A 231 1.27 -10.43 -8.57
CA CYS A 231 0.52 -9.17 -8.48
C CYS A 231 0.61 -8.35 -9.77
N ILE A 232 -0.48 -8.27 -10.52
CA ILE A 232 -0.59 -7.45 -11.74
C ILE A 232 -0.91 -5.97 -11.47
N LYS A 233 -0.94 -5.55 -10.21
CA LYS A 233 -1.11 -4.12 -9.81
C LYS A 233 -2.40 -3.47 -10.31
N CYS A 234 -3.47 -4.24 -10.44
CA CYS A 234 -4.76 -3.80 -10.99
C CYS A 234 -5.58 -2.90 -10.05
N GLY A 235 -5.28 -2.87 -8.73
CA GLY A 235 -5.97 -2.05 -7.75
C GLY A 235 -7.34 -2.55 -7.27
N GLN A 236 -7.80 -3.73 -7.71
CA GLN A 236 -9.11 -4.27 -7.34
C GLN A 236 -9.25 -4.49 -5.82
N CYS A 237 -8.21 -5.02 -5.17
CA CYS A 237 -8.21 -5.24 -3.71
C CYS A 237 -8.33 -3.93 -2.91
N ALA A 238 -7.74 -2.83 -3.39
CA ALA A 238 -7.90 -1.52 -2.78
C ALA A 238 -9.33 -0.98 -3.00
N ARG A 239 -9.89 -1.20 -4.19
CA ARG A 239 -11.26 -0.75 -4.53
C ARG A 239 -12.33 -1.45 -3.70
N VAL A 240 -12.21 -2.75 -3.45
CA VAL A 240 -13.20 -3.52 -2.69
C VAL A 240 -13.08 -3.30 -1.17
N CYS A 241 -11.98 -2.73 -0.70
CA CYS A 241 -11.73 -2.53 0.73
C CYS A 241 -12.76 -1.57 1.35
N PRO A 242 -13.60 -1.99 2.31
CA PRO A 242 -14.65 -1.14 2.86
C PRO A 242 -14.10 0.02 3.68
N THR A 243 -12.95 -0.17 4.33
CA THR A 243 -12.31 0.87 5.15
C THR A 243 -11.32 1.73 4.40
N ASN A 244 -11.06 1.43 3.12
CA ASN A 244 -10.05 2.12 2.29
C ASN A 244 -8.62 2.10 2.89
N VAL A 245 -8.33 1.15 3.77
CA VAL A 245 -7.00 0.99 4.39
C VAL A 245 -5.96 0.43 3.42
N ILE A 246 -6.40 -0.28 2.36
CA ILE A 246 -5.51 -0.78 1.32
C ILE A 246 -5.20 0.35 0.35
N GLN A 247 -3.92 0.71 0.27
CA GLN A 247 -3.41 1.78 -0.56
C GLN A 247 -2.38 1.23 -1.57
N PRO A 248 -2.23 1.85 -2.74
CA PRO A 248 -1.13 1.52 -3.65
C PRO A 248 0.20 1.97 -3.05
N ASP A 249 1.16 1.05 -2.94
CA ASP A 249 2.50 1.40 -2.51
C ASP A 249 3.27 2.17 -3.58
N ILE A 250 4.02 3.22 -3.17
CA ILE A 250 4.78 4.06 -4.09
C ILE A 250 6.29 3.86 -3.90
N THR A 251 6.75 3.65 -2.66
CA THR A 251 8.17 3.75 -2.34
C THR A 251 8.73 2.61 -1.50
N ARG A 252 7.91 1.95 -0.69
CA ARG A 252 8.39 1.00 0.34
C ARG A 252 8.81 -0.35 -0.23
N ALA A 253 8.14 -0.80 -1.27
CA ALA A 253 8.42 -2.09 -1.92
C ALA A 253 9.35 -1.98 -3.12
N GLY A 254 10.04 -0.84 -3.30
CA GLY A 254 10.90 -0.57 -4.45
C GLY A 254 10.12 -0.45 -5.76
N ILE A 255 10.85 -0.35 -6.89
CA ILE A 255 10.23 -0.21 -8.22
C ILE A 255 9.39 -1.45 -8.58
N GLU A 256 9.87 -2.64 -8.20
CA GLU A 256 9.14 -3.89 -8.44
C GLU A 256 7.80 -3.92 -7.71
N GLY A 257 7.76 -3.35 -6.50
CA GLY A 257 6.55 -3.25 -5.69
C GLY A 257 5.67 -2.02 -5.95
N LEU A 258 6.05 -1.16 -6.89
CA LEU A 258 5.29 0.04 -7.22
C LEU A 258 3.84 -0.31 -7.58
N TRP A 259 2.87 0.41 -6.98
CA TRP A 259 1.42 0.20 -7.08
C TRP A 259 0.89 -1.14 -6.56
N THR A 260 1.69 -1.93 -5.89
CA THR A 260 1.18 -3.11 -5.18
C THR A 260 0.40 -2.70 -3.92
N PRO A 261 -0.61 -3.48 -3.49
CA PRO A 261 -1.40 -3.12 -2.32
C PRO A 261 -0.59 -3.22 -1.02
N ALA A 262 -0.61 -2.17 -0.24
CA ALA A 262 -0.10 -2.10 1.12
C ALA A 262 -1.18 -1.52 2.05
N LEU A 263 -1.17 -1.87 3.32
CA LEU A 263 -2.06 -1.27 4.29
C LEU A 263 -1.43 0.01 4.84
N ASN A 264 -2.17 1.12 4.74
CA ASN A 264 -1.85 2.35 5.43
C ASN A 264 -2.94 2.62 6.48
N MET A 265 -2.60 2.34 7.73
CA MET A 265 -3.55 2.42 8.85
C MET A 265 -4.00 3.87 9.19
N ARG A 266 -3.44 4.87 8.50
CA ARG A 266 -3.78 6.28 8.70
C ARG A 266 -4.78 6.81 7.69
N THR A 267 -4.97 6.07 6.59
CA THR A 267 -5.92 6.43 5.53
C THR A 267 -7.21 5.64 5.67
N GLY A 268 -8.29 6.21 5.15
CA GLY A 268 -9.60 5.57 5.21
C GLY A 268 -10.35 5.82 6.51
N SER A 269 -11.33 4.97 6.79
CA SER A 269 -12.27 5.12 7.93
C SER A 269 -11.91 4.24 9.13
N SER A 270 -11.00 3.28 8.98
CA SER A 270 -10.55 2.39 10.05
C SER A 270 -9.39 1.51 9.56
N GLY A 271 -8.81 0.69 10.43
CA GLY A 271 -7.89 -0.40 10.08
C GLY A 271 -8.57 -1.55 9.32
N CYS A 272 -7.87 -2.68 9.21
CA CYS A 272 -8.42 -3.89 8.56
C CYS A 272 -9.50 -4.53 9.42
N GLN A 273 -10.73 -4.59 8.90
CA GLN A 273 -11.86 -5.22 9.61
C GLN A 273 -11.65 -6.72 9.82
N MET A 274 -11.92 -7.21 11.04
CA MET A 274 -11.72 -8.62 11.41
C MET A 274 -12.60 -9.58 10.60
N ASN A 275 -13.84 -9.18 10.34
CA ASN A 275 -14.86 -9.99 9.66
C ASN A 275 -14.91 -9.79 8.14
N CYS A 276 -13.86 -9.26 7.52
CA CYS A 276 -13.82 -8.99 6.08
C CYS A 276 -12.69 -9.76 5.40
N THR A 277 -13.01 -10.44 4.28
CA THR A 277 -12.07 -11.17 3.42
C THR A 277 -12.14 -10.73 1.96
N ALA A 278 -12.82 -9.61 1.66
CA ALA A 278 -13.15 -9.18 0.29
C ALA A 278 -11.93 -9.05 -0.63
N CYS A 279 -10.81 -8.52 -0.13
CA CYS A 279 -9.57 -8.36 -0.92
C CYS A 279 -8.98 -9.68 -1.42
N SER A 280 -9.17 -10.77 -0.68
CA SER A 280 -8.67 -12.10 -1.05
C SER A 280 -9.52 -12.77 -2.13
N HIS A 281 -10.84 -12.51 -2.15
CA HIS A 281 -11.75 -13.11 -3.14
C HIS A 281 -11.75 -12.38 -4.48
N ILE A 282 -11.37 -11.10 -4.51
CA ILE A 282 -11.37 -10.31 -5.75
C ILE A 282 -10.05 -10.41 -6.53
N CYS A 283 -9.00 -10.98 -5.96
CA CYS A 283 -7.68 -11.02 -6.60
C CYS A 283 -7.66 -12.01 -7.78
N PRO A 284 -7.52 -11.54 -9.04
CA PRO A 284 -7.64 -12.40 -10.22
C PRO A 284 -6.44 -13.36 -10.39
N THR A 285 -5.30 -13.05 -9.79
CA THR A 285 -4.07 -13.85 -9.94
C THR A 285 -3.72 -14.64 -8.67
N ALA A 286 -4.59 -14.59 -7.65
CA ALA A 286 -4.36 -15.18 -6.35
C ALA A 286 -3.01 -14.76 -5.69
N ALA A 287 -2.48 -13.58 -6.03
CA ALA A 287 -1.39 -12.96 -5.26
C ALA A 287 -1.82 -12.74 -3.79
N ILE A 288 -3.10 -12.41 -3.60
CA ILE A 288 -3.81 -12.53 -2.33
C ILE A 288 -4.71 -13.77 -2.48
N ARG A 289 -4.34 -14.89 -1.85
CA ARG A 289 -5.10 -16.12 -1.95
C ARG A 289 -6.46 -16.00 -1.28
N PRO A 290 -7.51 -16.63 -1.80
CA PRO A 290 -8.81 -16.68 -1.12
C PRO A 290 -8.67 -17.31 0.26
N ILE A 291 -9.23 -16.64 1.27
CA ILE A 291 -9.27 -17.11 2.65
C ILE A 291 -10.71 -17.09 3.15
N SER A 292 -11.08 -18.07 3.96
CA SER A 292 -12.35 -18.04 4.67
C SER A 292 -12.30 -17.12 5.88
N LEU A 293 -13.48 -16.74 6.39
CA LEU A 293 -13.55 -15.97 7.63
C LEU A 293 -13.04 -16.76 8.82
N GLU A 294 -13.32 -18.06 8.85
CA GLU A 294 -12.83 -18.97 9.89
C GLU A 294 -11.31 -19.04 9.89
N GLU A 295 -10.71 -19.16 8.72
CA GLU A 295 -9.25 -19.14 8.56
C GLU A 295 -8.66 -17.81 9.04
N LYS A 296 -9.25 -16.69 8.62
CA LYS A 296 -8.78 -15.37 9.05
C LYS A 296 -8.81 -15.20 10.56
N LEU A 297 -9.85 -15.73 11.21
CA LEU A 297 -10.05 -15.60 12.65
C LEU A 297 -9.39 -16.74 13.46
N GLY A 298 -8.84 -17.76 12.80
CA GLY A 298 -8.26 -18.92 13.48
C GLY A 298 -9.31 -19.73 14.24
N ARG A 299 -10.46 -20.02 13.61
CA ARG A 299 -11.59 -20.74 14.23
C ARG A 299 -11.83 -22.08 13.54
N GLY A 300 -12.52 -22.97 14.22
CA GLY A 300 -12.88 -24.28 13.67
C GLY A 300 -11.65 -25.10 13.28
N ALA A 301 -11.56 -25.51 12.02
CA ALA A 301 -10.41 -26.27 11.51
C ALA A 301 -9.06 -25.57 11.63
N PHE A 302 -9.07 -24.24 11.77
CA PHE A 302 -7.85 -23.40 11.83
C PHE A 302 -7.45 -23.01 13.27
N GLU A 303 -8.09 -23.53 14.29
CA GLU A 303 -7.82 -23.18 15.68
C GLU A 303 -6.36 -23.45 16.09
N LYS A 304 -5.78 -24.57 15.64
CA LYS A 304 -4.37 -24.89 15.88
C LYS A 304 -3.39 -23.96 15.18
N ALA A 305 -3.77 -23.43 14.01
CA ALA A 305 -2.94 -22.50 13.26
C ALA A 305 -3.03 -21.06 13.81
N GLY A 306 -4.09 -20.77 14.53
CA GLY A 306 -4.41 -19.44 15.02
C GLY A 306 -4.87 -18.47 13.92
N PRO A 307 -5.17 -17.22 14.28
CA PRO A 307 -5.63 -16.20 13.33
C PRO A 307 -4.52 -15.79 12.37
N ILE A 308 -4.92 -15.36 11.16
CA ILE A 308 -3.99 -14.76 10.21
C ILE A 308 -3.51 -13.43 10.77
N ARG A 309 -2.22 -13.33 11.00
CA ARG A 309 -1.53 -12.11 11.44
C ARG A 309 -0.97 -11.40 10.22
N ILE A 310 -1.30 -10.12 10.06
CA ILE A 310 -0.74 -9.25 9.02
C ILE A 310 0.39 -8.37 9.54
N GLY A 311 0.66 -8.45 10.84
CA GLY A 311 1.70 -7.75 11.54
C GLY A 311 1.45 -7.73 13.04
N THR A 312 2.23 -6.93 13.76
CA THR A 312 2.11 -6.77 15.22
C THR A 312 2.15 -5.29 15.58
N ALA A 313 1.27 -4.86 16.47
CA ALA A 313 1.27 -3.50 17.00
C ALA A 313 2.38 -3.33 18.05
N PHE A 314 2.98 -2.15 18.10
CA PHE A 314 3.93 -1.74 19.11
C PHE A 314 3.65 -0.32 19.58
N VAL A 315 4.00 -0.04 20.85
CA VAL A 315 3.80 1.28 21.46
C VAL A 315 5.13 2.04 21.46
N ASP A 316 5.14 3.19 20.83
CA ASP A 316 6.22 4.16 20.94
C ASP A 316 6.02 4.97 22.23
N ARG A 317 6.76 4.58 23.26
CA ARG A 317 6.63 5.18 24.61
C ARG A 317 6.96 6.65 24.63
N SER A 318 7.84 7.12 23.75
CA SER A 318 8.25 8.53 23.68
C SER A 318 7.13 9.46 23.20
N ARG A 319 6.10 8.90 22.57
CA ARG A 319 4.96 9.66 22.01
C ARG A 319 3.62 9.35 22.67
N CYS A 320 3.52 8.25 23.39
CA CYS A 320 2.29 7.81 24.03
C CYS A 320 1.93 8.73 25.19
N LEU A 321 0.68 9.21 25.22
CA LEU A 321 0.21 10.17 26.23
C LEU A 321 0.44 9.70 27.67
N PRO A 322 0.06 8.43 28.07
CA PRO A 322 0.34 7.95 29.42
C PRO A 322 1.83 7.71 29.70
N TRP A 323 2.63 7.38 28.69
CA TRP A 323 4.04 7.07 28.89
C TRP A 323 4.95 8.32 28.97
N ALA A 324 4.68 9.33 28.13
CA ALA A 324 5.59 10.45 27.94
C ALA A 324 5.05 11.79 28.44
N MET A 325 3.74 11.93 28.56
CA MET A 325 3.10 13.24 28.76
C MET A 325 2.23 13.32 30.01
N ASP A 326 2.24 12.30 30.87
CA ASP A 326 1.44 12.22 32.08
C ASP A 326 -0.06 12.53 31.84
N LYS A 327 -0.59 12.09 30.67
CA LYS A 327 -1.99 12.29 30.30
C LYS A 327 -2.71 10.95 30.22
N PRO A 328 -3.88 10.80 30.85
CA PRO A 328 -4.67 9.59 30.77
C PRO A 328 -5.15 9.33 29.34
N CYS A 329 -5.07 8.08 28.89
CA CYS A 329 -5.54 7.65 27.57
C CYS A 329 -5.63 6.12 27.52
N ILE A 330 -6.78 5.58 27.04
CA ILE A 330 -7.03 4.15 26.87
C ILE A 330 -7.57 3.79 25.48
N VAL A 331 -7.57 4.74 24.56
CA VAL A 331 -8.22 4.63 23.23
C VAL A 331 -7.79 3.38 22.48
N CYS A 332 -6.51 3.03 22.48
CA CYS A 332 -6.02 1.84 21.77
C CYS A 332 -6.51 0.52 22.36
N GLN A 333 -6.73 0.44 23.69
CA GLN A 333 -7.32 -0.73 24.33
C GLN A 333 -8.81 -0.81 24.03
N GLU A 334 -9.55 0.31 24.13
CA GLU A 334 -10.99 0.33 23.88
C GLU A 334 -11.32 -0.11 22.47
N ASN A 335 -10.58 0.35 21.48
CA ASN A 335 -10.80 0.03 20.07
C ASN A 335 -10.16 -1.29 19.60
N CYS A 336 -9.51 -2.04 20.48
CA CYS A 336 -8.97 -3.35 20.13
C CYS A 336 -10.10 -4.36 19.88
N PRO A 337 -10.26 -4.91 18.66
CA PRO A 337 -11.38 -5.78 18.30
C PRO A 337 -11.16 -7.25 18.66
N VAL A 338 -9.95 -7.59 19.08
CA VAL A 338 -9.60 -8.97 19.43
C VAL A 338 -10.18 -9.35 20.80
N SER A 339 -10.70 -10.56 20.95
CA SER A 339 -11.24 -11.07 22.22
C SER A 339 -10.57 -12.39 22.60
N PRO A 340 -9.96 -12.48 23.77
CA PRO A 340 -9.65 -11.38 24.72
C PRO A 340 -8.72 -10.36 24.10
N LYS A 341 -8.80 -9.09 24.54
CA LYS A 341 -8.05 -7.97 23.93
C LYS A 341 -6.54 -8.22 23.88
N ALA A 342 -5.94 -7.90 22.74
CA ALA A 342 -4.49 -7.94 22.56
C ALA A 342 -3.78 -6.73 23.18
N ILE A 343 -4.51 -5.65 23.45
CA ILE A 343 -3.99 -4.46 24.12
C ILE A 343 -4.61 -4.39 25.50
N PHE A 344 -3.78 -4.33 26.51
CA PHE A 344 -4.18 -4.15 27.90
C PHE A 344 -3.40 -2.98 28.52
N VAL A 345 -3.96 -2.35 29.52
CA VAL A 345 -3.32 -1.25 30.22
C VAL A 345 -2.84 -1.67 31.60
N LYS A 346 -1.68 -1.18 31.98
CA LYS A 346 -1.17 -1.26 33.34
C LYS A 346 -1.42 0.07 34.02
N GLU A 347 -2.17 0.05 35.11
CA GLU A 347 -2.40 1.25 35.90
C GLU A 347 -1.19 1.63 36.72
N SER A 348 -0.88 2.90 36.72
CA SER A 348 0.15 3.52 37.55
C SER A 348 -0.30 4.93 37.93
N PHE A 349 0.28 5.48 38.98
CA PHE A 349 0.00 6.84 39.41
C PHE A 349 1.30 7.62 39.34
N ALA A 350 1.28 8.77 38.71
CA ALA A 350 2.41 9.66 38.61
C ALA A 350 2.07 11.02 39.23
N THR A 351 3.01 11.63 39.92
CA THR A 351 2.84 12.99 40.43
C THR A 351 2.83 13.96 39.26
N VAL A 352 1.78 14.76 39.16
CA VAL A 352 1.64 15.79 38.12
C VAL A 352 2.77 16.79 38.26
N ARG A 353 3.30 17.28 37.14
CA ARG A 353 4.37 18.29 37.14
C ARG A 353 3.92 19.56 37.93
N GLY A 354 4.60 19.91 38.99
CA GLY A 354 4.22 20.95 39.92
C GLY A 354 3.12 20.55 40.92
N GLY A 355 2.72 19.27 40.96
CA GLY A 355 1.67 18.73 41.82
C GLY A 355 2.10 18.46 43.29
N ASN A 356 3.24 18.91 43.73
CA ASN A 356 3.63 18.85 45.15
C ASN A 356 2.99 20.03 45.90
N LEU A 357 1.98 19.72 46.72
CA LEU A 357 1.15 20.69 47.41
C LEU A 357 1.60 20.92 48.89
N SER A 358 2.90 21.11 49.10
CA SER A 358 3.50 21.17 50.43
C SER A 358 2.91 22.25 51.38
N ARG A 359 2.21 23.25 50.84
CA ARG A 359 1.56 24.31 51.62
C ARG A 359 0.02 24.20 51.65
N ALA A 360 -0.54 23.10 51.23
CA ALA A 360 -1.98 22.87 51.24
C ALA A 360 -2.48 22.50 52.65
N LYS A 361 -3.68 22.96 52.98
CA LYS A 361 -4.38 22.58 54.20
C LYS A 361 -5.57 21.68 53.85
N ILE A 362 -5.77 20.61 54.58
CA ILE A 362 -6.90 19.69 54.40
C ILE A 362 -7.99 20.06 55.40
N SER A 363 -9.21 20.27 54.95
CA SER A 363 -10.38 20.52 55.74
C SER A 363 -11.51 19.57 55.28
N GLY A 364 -11.63 18.42 55.94
CA GLY A 364 -12.61 17.40 55.59
C GLY A 364 -12.37 16.79 54.21
N ALA A 365 -13.27 16.98 53.27
CA ALA A 365 -13.16 16.56 51.89
C ALA A 365 -12.56 17.62 50.95
N THR A 366 -12.08 18.73 51.49
CA THR A 366 -11.52 19.84 50.67
C THR A 366 -10.07 20.09 51.00
N VAL A 367 -9.23 20.22 49.97
CA VAL A 367 -7.85 20.64 50.04
C VAL A 367 -7.78 22.10 49.63
N LEU A 368 -7.33 22.97 50.55
CA LEU A 368 -7.17 24.41 50.33
C LEU A 368 -5.73 24.70 49.98
N LEU A 369 -5.49 25.43 48.90
CA LEU A 369 -4.19 25.85 48.42
C LEU A 369 -3.89 27.29 48.86
N SER A 370 -2.70 27.55 49.30
CA SER A 370 -2.27 28.91 49.70
C SER A 370 -2.10 29.84 48.49
N ASP A 371 -1.73 29.31 47.36
CA ASP A 371 -1.48 30.06 46.13
C ASP A 371 -2.44 29.58 45.00
N PRO A 372 -3.00 30.48 44.16
CA PRO A 372 -3.87 30.12 43.04
C PRO A 372 -3.02 29.55 41.87
N VAL A 373 -2.86 28.25 41.84
CA VAL A 373 -1.99 27.57 40.86
C VAL A 373 -2.79 26.73 39.87
N LEU A 374 -4.05 26.40 40.18
CA LEU A 374 -4.84 25.45 39.38
C LEU A 374 -5.74 26.18 38.41
N GLN A 375 -5.91 25.58 37.21
CA GLN A 375 -6.98 25.96 36.29
C GLN A 375 -8.29 25.37 36.80
N PRO A 376 -9.39 26.15 36.92
CA PRO A 376 -10.69 25.64 37.35
C PRO A 376 -11.17 24.50 36.48
N ASP A 377 -11.87 23.54 37.07
CA ASP A 377 -12.56 22.40 36.43
C ASP A 377 -11.67 21.46 35.61
N ARG A 378 -10.35 21.58 35.70
CA ARG A 378 -9.40 20.75 34.96
C ARG A 378 -9.21 19.35 35.56
N LEU A 379 -9.33 19.21 36.87
CA LEU A 379 -9.00 17.98 37.59
C LEU A 379 -10.23 17.08 37.85
N GLY A 380 -11.43 17.52 37.48
CA GLY A 380 -12.69 16.80 37.67
C GLY A 380 -12.97 15.66 36.68
N THR A 381 -11.99 15.28 35.84
CA THR A 381 -12.17 14.26 34.78
C THR A 381 -12.26 12.82 35.30
N GLY A 382 -11.96 12.59 36.55
CA GLY A 382 -11.98 11.28 37.15
C GLY A 382 -10.65 10.55 37.21
N ASP A 383 -9.63 11.09 36.59
CA ASP A 383 -8.30 10.47 36.53
C ASP A 383 -7.27 11.15 37.47
N PHE A 384 -7.69 12.19 38.18
CA PHE A 384 -6.85 12.89 39.12
C PHE A 384 -7.18 12.54 40.56
N TYR A 385 -6.14 12.42 41.37
CA TYR A 385 -6.19 12.00 42.75
C TYR A 385 -5.29 12.91 43.60
N VAL A 386 -5.66 13.06 44.86
CA VAL A 386 -4.77 13.61 45.88
C VAL A 386 -4.21 12.45 46.67
N MET A 387 -2.90 12.37 46.75
CA MET A 387 -2.16 11.45 47.60
C MET A 387 -1.68 12.22 48.82
N VAL A 388 -1.98 11.66 50.00
CA VAL A 388 -1.58 12.23 51.27
C VAL A 388 -0.75 11.21 52.03
N GLU A 389 0.42 11.58 52.46
CA GLU A 389 1.31 10.78 53.29
C GLU A 389 1.47 11.42 54.65
N GLY A 390 1.18 10.66 55.71
CA GLY A 390 1.37 11.09 57.09
C GLY A 390 1.74 9.89 57.99
N GLY A 391 2.90 9.94 58.62
CA GLY A 391 3.37 8.84 59.49
C GLY A 391 3.49 7.51 58.74
N ALA A 392 2.77 6.50 59.21
CA ALA A 392 2.71 5.16 58.59
C ALA A 392 1.51 4.99 57.61
N VAL A 393 0.67 6.02 57.46
CA VAL A 393 -0.58 5.91 56.67
C VAL A 393 -0.43 6.73 55.39
N SER A 394 -0.75 6.14 54.26
CA SER A 394 -0.89 6.82 52.98
C SER A 394 -2.31 6.61 52.44
N ALA A 395 -2.96 7.70 52.04
CA ALA A 395 -4.30 7.67 51.49
C ALA A 395 -4.34 8.37 50.14
N ARG A 396 -5.03 7.74 49.14
CA ARG A 396 -5.26 8.28 47.83
C ARG A 396 -6.75 8.50 47.61
N THR A 397 -7.15 9.72 47.31
CA THR A 397 -8.57 10.09 47.17
C THR A 397 -8.78 10.76 45.83
N ARG A 398 -9.85 10.38 45.13
CA ARG A 398 -10.22 10.90 43.82
C ARG A 398 -10.70 12.36 43.94
N ILE A 399 -10.36 13.16 42.95
CA ILE A 399 -10.82 14.55 42.82
C ILE A 399 -12.17 14.57 42.09
N LEU A 400 -13.15 15.28 42.65
CA LEU A 400 -14.43 15.53 42.02
C LEU A 400 -14.44 16.81 41.17
N SER A 401 -13.90 17.88 41.75
CA SER A 401 -13.82 19.18 41.09
C SER A 401 -12.67 20.01 41.68
N ASN A 402 -12.27 21.05 41.00
CA ASN A 402 -11.31 22.00 41.51
C ASN A 402 -11.63 23.44 41.12
N SER A 403 -11.34 24.37 42.02
CA SER A 403 -11.25 25.83 41.73
C SER A 403 -9.77 26.22 41.59
N GLN A 404 -9.52 27.53 41.51
CA GLN A 404 -8.14 28.03 41.50
C GLN A 404 -7.38 27.71 42.78
N ASN A 405 -8.07 27.73 43.95
CA ASN A 405 -7.47 27.62 45.28
C ASN A 405 -7.97 26.42 46.08
N SER A 406 -8.88 25.60 45.56
CA SER A 406 -9.43 24.45 46.29
C SER A 406 -9.62 23.24 45.42
N ILE A 407 -9.51 22.05 46.00
CA ILE A 407 -9.77 20.77 45.38
C ILE A 407 -10.81 20.05 46.24
N LEU A 408 -11.93 19.64 45.63
CA LEU A 408 -12.96 18.83 46.26
C LEU A 408 -12.70 17.36 46.01
N LEU A 409 -12.62 16.58 47.08
CA LEU A 409 -12.35 15.13 47.05
C LEU A 409 -13.65 14.32 47.13
N ALA A 410 -13.63 13.09 46.62
CA ALA A 410 -14.78 12.17 46.62
C ALA A 410 -15.10 11.63 48.03
N SER A 411 -14.15 11.63 48.92
CA SER A 411 -14.29 11.22 50.31
C SER A 411 -13.38 12.05 51.20
N GLN A 412 -13.69 12.08 52.51
CA GLN A 412 -12.77 12.66 53.49
C GLN A 412 -11.44 11.90 53.47
N VAL A 413 -10.34 12.65 53.50
CA VAL A 413 -9.01 12.04 53.67
C VAL A 413 -9.03 11.37 55.06
N ALA A 414 -8.58 10.12 55.12
CA ALA A 414 -8.63 9.23 56.29
C ALA A 414 -8.70 9.98 57.64
N PRO A 415 -9.79 9.82 58.40
CA PRO A 415 -10.01 10.56 59.65
C PRO A 415 -8.93 10.32 60.71
N GLU A 416 -8.09 9.30 60.51
CA GLU A 416 -6.97 8.94 61.38
C GLU A 416 -5.71 9.78 61.11
N LEU A 417 -5.65 10.58 60.02
CA LEU A 417 -4.53 11.45 59.72
C LEU A 417 -4.72 12.82 60.38
N ASN A 418 -4.05 13.04 61.49
CA ASN A 418 -3.98 14.36 62.10
C ASN A 418 -3.26 15.34 61.15
N THR A 419 -3.82 16.51 60.97
CA THR A 419 -3.26 17.60 60.12
C THR A 419 -1.84 18.02 60.53
N SER A 420 -1.41 17.73 61.76
CA SER A 420 -0.04 17.99 62.25
C SER A 420 1.03 16.99 61.73
N ASP A 421 0.59 15.78 61.32
CA ASP A 421 1.50 14.68 60.91
C ASP A 421 1.67 14.57 59.38
N LEU A 422 1.06 15.45 58.64
CA LEU A 422 1.12 15.44 57.17
C LEU A 422 2.52 15.79 56.67
N LYS A 423 3.18 14.80 56.09
CA LYS A 423 4.54 14.93 55.52
C LYS A 423 4.50 15.39 54.06
N LYS A 424 3.50 14.93 53.29
CA LYS A 424 3.46 15.17 51.86
C LYS A 424 2.03 15.13 51.33
N ILE A 425 1.70 16.12 50.48
CA ILE A 425 0.43 16.15 49.75
C ILE A 425 0.82 16.29 48.28
N GLU A 426 0.39 15.31 47.47
CA GLU A 426 0.70 15.27 46.06
C GLU A 426 -0.57 15.16 45.19
N LEU A 427 -0.60 15.93 44.12
CA LEU A 427 -1.55 15.78 43.03
C LEU A 427 -1.04 14.70 42.11
N GLN A 428 -1.76 13.60 42.00
CA GLN A 428 -1.40 12.46 41.15
C GLN A 428 -2.41 12.31 40.02
N VAL A 429 -1.93 11.81 38.90
CA VAL A 429 -2.74 11.38 37.75
C VAL A 429 -2.67 9.88 37.60
N ARG A 430 -3.81 9.24 37.38
CA ARG A 430 -3.89 7.82 37.02
C ARG A 430 -3.48 7.66 35.57
N LEU A 431 -2.42 6.93 35.32
CA LEU A 431 -1.91 6.61 34.01
C LEU A 431 -2.20 5.17 33.69
N GLN A 432 -2.80 4.94 32.54
CA GLN A 432 -3.12 3.64 32.00
C GLN A 432 -2.20 3.37 30.84
N THR A 433 -1.00 2.87 31.14
CA THR A 433 0.05 2.62 30.15
C THR A 433 -0.25 1.39 29.32
N PRO A 434 -0.44 1.54 27.99
CA PRO A 434 -0.78 0.43 27.13
C PRO A 434 0.40 -0.52 26.92
N GLN A 435 0.08 -1.81 26.88
CA GLN A 435 0.97 -2.90 26.52
C GLN A 435 0.30 -3.76 25.48
N VAL A 436 1.07 -4.37 24.60
CA VAL A 436 0.57 -5.22 23.51
C VAL A 436 1.01 -6.66 23.77
N ASP A 437 0.06 -7.58 23.72
CA ASP A 437 0.33 -9.01 23.67
C ASP A 437 0.55 -9.42 22.20
N PRO A 438 1.79 -9.75 21.80
CA PRO A 438 2.09 -10.08 20.41
C PRO A 438 1.46 -11.41 19.96
N GLU A 439 1.13 -12.31 20.89
CA GLU A 439 0.49 -13.58 20.54
C GLU A 439 -0.96 -13.40 20.12
N ARG A 440 -1.66 -12.46 20.73
CA ARG A 440 -3.05 -12.14 20.42
C ARG A 440 -3.20 -11.11 19.31
N CYS A 441 -2.20 -10.27 19.09
CA CYS A 441 -2.28 -9.20 18.12
C CYS A 441 -2.30 -9.75 16.69
N THR A 442 -3.31 -9.35 15.90
CA THR A 442 -3.45 -9.71 14.49
C THR A 442 -2.90 -8.66 13.52
N GLY A 443 -2.46 -7.51 14.05
CA GLY A 443 -1.95 -6.42 13.23
C GLY A 443 -3.03 -5.64 12.45
N CYS A 444 -4.29 -5.70 12.86
CA CYS A 444 -5.41 -5.08 12.13
C CYS A 444 -5.33 -3.56 11.99
N GLY A 445 -4.54 -2.88 12.83
CA GLY A 445 -4.24 -1.45 12.74
C GLY A 445 -5.33 -0.50 13.22
N ILE A 446 -6.44 -1.00 13.77
CA ILE A 446 -7.51 -0.14 14.31
C ILE A 446 -6.97 0.75 15.43
N CYS A 447 -6.11 0.21 16.30
CA CYS A 447 -5.47 0.97 17.37
C CYS A 447 -4.57 2.11 16.86
N GLU A 448 -3.90 1.91 15.72
CA GLU A 448 -3.10 2.96 15.07
C GLU A 448 -4.00 4.02 14.46
N HIS A 449 -5.09 3.62 13.81
CA HIS A 449 -6.06 4.54 13.21
C HIS A 449 -6.66 5.47 14.26
N GLU A 450 -7.14 4.91 15.36
CA GLU A 450 -7.85 5.63 16.43
C GLU A 450 -6.92 6.41 17.37
N CYS A 451 -5.61 6.22 17.30
CA CYS A 451 -4.68 6.90 18.19
C CYS A 451 -4.78 8.42 18.06
N PRO A 452 -5.05 9.18 19.15
CA PRO A 452 -5.26 10.63 19.10
C PRO A 452 -3.99 11.43 18.87
N VAL A 453 -2.81 10.81 18.97
CA VAL A 453 -1.52 11.50 18.76
C VAL A 453 -1.36 11.86 17.30
N SER A 454 -1.16 13.14 17.00
CA SER A 454 -1.01 13.66 15.64
C SER A 454 0.33 13.27 15.00
N GLY A 455 0.38 13.28 13.68
CA GLY A 455 1.58 12.90 12.90
C GLY A 455 1.90 11.42 13.00
N LEU A 456 3.09 11.07 13.47
CA LEU A 456 3.44 9.67 13.77
C LEU A 456 2.67 9.22 15.00
N ARG A 457 1.77 8.24 14.84
CA ARG A 457 0.96 7.69 15.93
C ARG A 457 1.83 7.06 17.01
N ALA A 458 1.38 7.11 18.26
CA ALA A 458 2.08 6.50 19.38
C ALA A 458 1.99 4.97 19.40
N ILE A 459 0.93 4.40 18.85
CA ILE A 459 0.84 2.98 18.58
C ILE A 459 0.81 2.76 17.07
N ARG A 460 1.62 1.84 16.59
CA ARG A 460 1.80 1.56 15.15
C ARG A 460 1.89 0.07 14.92
N VAL A 461 1.52 -0.36 13.72
CA VAL A 461 1.66 -1.74 13.29
C VAL A 461 2.92 -1.90 12.44
N SER A 462 3.62 -2.98 12.68
CA SER A 462 4.77 -3.45 11.91
C SER A 462 4.43 -4.78 11.26
N ALA A 463 4.98 -5.06 10.06
CA ALA A 463 4.83 -6.34 9.38
C ALA A 463 5.51 -7.51 10.11
N GLU A 464 6.23 -7.23 11.19
CA GLU A 464 6.85 -8.27 12.00
C GLU A 464 5.79 -9.18 12.67
N GLY A 465 6.09 -10.46 12.79
CA GLY A 465 5.17 -11.47 13.30
C GLY A 465 4.05 -11.84 12.30
N GLU A 466 4.11 -11.41 11.05
CA GLU A 466 3.13 -11.78 10.02
C GLU A 466 3.12 -13.28 9.70
N SER A 467 1.93 -13.85 9.46
CA SER A 467 1.77 -15.29 9.22
C SER A 467 2.34 -15.74 7.86
N ARG A 468 2.38 -14.86 6.86
CA ARG A 468 2.84 -15.18 5.50
C ARG A 468 4.36 -15.40 5.39
N GLN A 469 5.13 -14.86 6.33
CA GLN A 469 6.60 -14.92 6.28
C GLN A 469 7.20 -15.21 7.65
N ARG A 470 7.50 -16.48 7.89
CA ARG A 470 8.04 -16.96 9.17
C ARG A 470 9.39 -16.36 9.56
N LYS A 471 10.15 -15.83 8.60
CA LYS A 471 11.43 -15.15 8.84
C LYS A 471 11.26 -13.84 9.62
N HIS A 472 10.08 -13.24 9.57
CA HIS A 472 9.72 -12.00 10.29
C HIS A 472 9.10 -12.28 11.66
N SER A 473 9.29 -13.46 12.21
CA SER A 473 8.77 -13.82 13.54
C SER A 473 9.52 -13.06 14.64
N PHE A 474 8.77 -12.38 15.51
CA PHE A 474 9.31 -11.79 16.75
C PHE A 474 9.74 -12.81 17.79
N LEU A 475 9.13 -13.99 17.75
CA LEU A 475 9.47 -15.03 18.70
C LEU A 475 10.84 -15.57 18.29
N LEU A 476 11.85 -15.22 19.04
CA LEU A 476 13.10 -15.96 19.04
C LEU A 476 12.70 -17.42 19.21
N LYS A 477 12.93 -18.23 18.18
CA LYS A 477 12.80 -19.66 18.34
C LYS A 477 13.68 -20.03 19.53
N SER A 478 13.09 -20.52 20.60
CA SER A 478 13.84 -21.23 21.63
C SER A 478 14.72 -22.22 20.87
N ALA A 479 16.02 -22.03 20.99
CA ALA A 479 17.04 -22.87 20.35
C ALA A 479 16.84 -24.33 20.75
#